data_1754600d1444606e1d596a62c4c44114
#
_entry.id   1754600d1444606e1d596a62c4c44114
#
_cell.length_a   1.000
_cell.length_b   1.000
_cell.length_c   1.000
_cell.angle_alpha   90.00
_cell.angle_beta   90.00
_cell.angle_gamma   90.00
#
_symmetry.space_group_name_H-M   'P 1'
#
loop_
_entity.id
_entity.type
_entity.pdbx_description
1 polymer ?
#
loop_
_entity_poly.entity_id
_entity_poly.type
_entity_poly.pdbx_seq_one_letter_code
_entity_poly.pdbx_strand_id
1 'polypeptide(L)'
;MFLGFRPKRRAQDAIAEIHFYASRTYEWVFEADITACFDEIDHQALMGRVRRRVGDKRVLGWVTAFLRAGILTETGLNRETITGTPQGGILSPLLANIALSVLDEHFAAKWEALGPEWTRAKHRRAGGATMKLVRYADDFVVMLHGTRADADALWDEVGAVLAPMGLRLSVEKTKVCHIDEGFDFLGWRIQCRTWRGRPGKRAVYTYPSKKSLLSVTGKV
;
A
#
# COMPACT_ATOMS: atom_id res chain seq x y z
N MET A 1 -7.76 -3.45 4.45
CA MET A 1 -8.58 -3.83 3.26
C MET A 1 -7.94 -3.17 2.05
N PHE A 2 -7.49 -3.91 1.03
CA PHE A 2 -6.91 -3.35 -0.17
C PHE A 2 -7.98 -2.94 -1.19
N LEU A 3 -7.70 -1.91 -1.99
CA LEU A 3 -8.67 -1.28 -2.89
C LEU A 3 -8.33 -1.49 -4.38
N GLY A 4 -7.05 -1.58 -4.74
CA GLY A 4 -6.60 -1.71 -6.13
C GLY A 4 -7.00 -3.04 -6.78
N PHE A 5 -7.34 -3.00 -8.07
CA PHE A 5 -7.75 -4.15 -8.90
C PHE A 5 -8.95 -4.95 -8.34
N ARG A 6 -9.84 -4.29 -7.60
CA ARG A 6 -11.09 -4.89 -7.11
C ARG A 6 -12.30 -4.30 -7.82
N PRO A 7 -13.32 -5.13 -8.13
CA PRO A 7 -14.58 -4.65 -8.68
C PRO A 7 -15.20 -3.57 -7.80
N LYS A 8 -15.70 -2.51 -8.40
CA LYS A 8 -16.39 -1.38 -7.73
C LYS A 8 -15.52 -0.62 -6.71
N ARG A 9 -14.18 -0.71 -6.80
CA ARG A 9 -13.24 0.08 -5.99
C ARG A 9 -12.42 0.98 -6.89
N ARG A 10 -12.23 2.23 -6.46
CA ARG A 10 -11.56 3.29 -7.22
C ARG A 10 -10.44 3.91 -6.37
N ALA A 11 -9.51 4.60 -7.01
CA ALA A 11 -8.49 5.37 -6.32
C ALA A 11 -9.11 6.41 -5.35
N GLN A 12 -10.24 6.99 -5.73
CA GLN A 12 -10.97 7.93 -4.89
C GLN A 12 -11.44 7.34 -3.55
N ASP A 13 -11.73 6.03 -3.50
CA ASP A 13 -12.11 5.36 -2.25
C ASP A 13 -10.90 5.32 -1.28
N ALA A 14 -9.69 5.10 -1.80
CA ALA A 14 -8.46 5.18 -1.02
C ALA A 14 -8.22 6.60 -0.48
N ILE A 15 -8.40 7.61 -1.33
CA ILE A 15 -8.28 9.01 -0.92
C ILE A 15 -9.32 9.38 0.15
N ALA A 16 -10.56 8.92 0.00
CA ALA A 16 -11.61 9.15 0.99
C ALA A 16 -11.28 8.48 2.34
N GLU A 17 -10.71 7.27 2.32
CA GLU A 17 -10.27 6.58 3.53
C GLU A 17 -9.13 7.33 4.22
N ILE A 18 -8.12 7.78 3.47
CA ILE A 18 -7.03 8.62 3.99
C ILE A 18 -7.59 9.91 4.61
N HIS A 19 -8.47 10.62 3.90
CA HIS A 19 -9.11 11.84 4.39
C HIS A 19 -9.87 11.62 5.70
N PHE A 20 -10.58 10.48 5.79
CA PHE A 20 -11.32 10.10 6.99
C PHE A 20 -10.39 9.92 8.20
N TYR A 21 -9.25 9.23 8.06
CA TYR A 21 -8.30 9.04 9.16
C TYR A 21 -7.54 10.32 9.48
N ALA A 22 -7.06 11.05 8.48
CA ALA A 22 -6.38 12.33 8.66
C ALA A 22 -7.23 13.37 9.41
N SER A 23 -8.56 13.36 9.18
CA SER A 23 -9.50 14.22 9.90
C SER A 23 -9.75 13.77 11.35
N ARG A 24 -9.19 12.63 11.78
CA ARG A 24 -9.38 12.00 13.10
C ARG A 24 -8.08 11.76 13.86
N THR A 25 -7.17 12.72 13.81
CA THR A 25 -5.92 12.69 14.58
C THR A 25 -4.85 11.69 14.12
N TYR A 26 -4.97 11.10 12.92
CA TYR A 26 -3.88 10.34 12.31
C TYR A 26 -2.99 11.32 11.54
N GLU A 27 -1.98 11.85 12.23
CA GLU A 27 -1.19 12.97 11.72
C GLU A 27 0.14 12.55 11.09
N TRP A 28 0.62 11.35 11.40
CA TRP A 28 1.82 10.80 10.77
C TRP A 28 1.46 9.86 9.62
N VAL A 29 2.23 9.93 8.57
CA VAL A 29 2.05 9.14 7.36
C VAL A 29 3.35 8.47 7.00
N PHE A 30 3.35 7.15 6.97
CA PHE A 30 4.40 6.36 6.37
C PHE A 30 4.01 6.08 4.92
N GLU A 31 4.62 6.84 4.00
CA GLU A 31 4.46 6.67 2.54
C GLU A 31 5.54 5.70 2.06
N ALA A 32 5.14 4.56 1.52
CA ALA A 32 6.07 3.51 1.17
C ALA A 32 5.89 3.05 -0.28
N ASP A 33 7.00 2.76 -0.92
CA ASP A 33 7.09 2.17 -2.25
C ASP A 33 7.89 0.87 -2.18
N ILE A 34 7.49 -0.12 -2.96
CA ILE A 34 8.15 -1.44 -3.01
C ILE A 34 9.04 -1.47 -4.24
N THR A 35 10.32 -1.76 -4.02
CA THR A 35 11.28 -1.90 -5.11
C THR A 35 10.87 -3.06 -6.02
N ALA A 36 10.73 -2.78 -7.33
CA ALA A 36 10.46 -3.80 -8.37
C ALA A 36 9.41 -4.85 -7.95
N CYS A 37 8.29 -4.40 -7.37
CA CYS A 37 7.28 -5.27 -6.76
C CYS A 37 6.89 -6.46 -7.63
N PHE A 38 6.66 -6.23 -8.93
CA PHE A 38 6.26 -7.28 -9.86
C PHE A 38 7.40 -8.24 -10.23
N ASP A 39 8.65 -7.80 -10.13
CA ASP A 39 9.82 -8.53 -10.60
C ASP A 39 10.52 -9.34 -9.48
N GLU A 40 10.27 -8.98 -8.21
CA GLU A 40 10.95 -9.58 -7.06
C GLU A 40 10.09 -10.57 -6.25
N ILE A 41 8.79 -10.71 -6.53
CA ILE A 41 7.91 -11.63 -5.79
C ILE A 41 8.48 -13.06 -5.85
N ASP A 42 8.74 -13.65 -4.68
CA ASP A 42 9.15 -15.06 -4.59
C ASP A 42 8.02 -16.00 -4.99
N HIS A 43 8.27 -16.85 -5.99
CA HIS A 43 7.27 -17.78 -6.54
C HIS A 43 6.81 -18.82 -5.52
N GLN A 44 7.71 -19.31 -4.65
CA GLN A 44 7.35 -20.35 -3.67
C GLN A 44 6.45 -19.78 -2.59
N ALA A 45 6.80 -18.59 -2.07
CA ALA A 45 6.01 -17.87 -1.09
C ALA A 45 4.62 -17.50 -1.64
N LEU A 46 4.58 -16.95 -2.86
CA LEU A 46 3.32 -16.63 -3.56
C LEU A 46 2.46 -17.88 -3.75
N MET A 47 3.02 -18.97 -4.27
CA MET A 47 2.27 -20.22 -4.47
C MET A 47 1.82 -20.83 -3.15
N GLY A 48 2.56 -20.65 -2.06
CA GLY A 48 2.13 -21.01 -0.72
C GLY A 48 0.83 -20.30 -0.33
N ARG A 49 0.71 -19.02 -0.64
CA ARG A 49 -0.50 -18.22 -0.40
C ARG A 49 -1.67 -18.63 -1.32
N VAL A 50 -1.39 -18.87 -2.60
CA VAL A 50 -2.40 -19.33 -3.56
C VAL A 50 -3.01 -20.67 -3.11
N ARG A 51 -2.16 -21.63 -2.68
CA ARG A 51 -2.61 -22.96 -2.19
C ARG A 51 -3.54 -22.90 -0.97
N ARG A 52 -3.44 -21.86 -0.15
CA ARG A 52 -4.39 -21.70 0.98
C ARG A 52 -5.84 -21.49 0.53
N ARG A 53 -6.06 -21.05 -0.72
CA ARG A 53 -7.38 -20.69 -1.25
C ARG A 53 -7.83 -21.53 -2.43
N VAL A 54 -6.88 -22.11 -3.15
CA VAL A 54 -7.12 -22.91 -4.37
C VAL A 54 -6.60 -24.31 -4.14
N GLY A 55 -7.51 -25.28 -4.06
CA GLY A 55 -7.18 -26.71 -3.91
C GLY A 55 -7.03 -27.47 -5.23
N ASP A 56 -7.51 -26.94 -6.34
CA ASP A 56 -7.43 -27.60 -7.65
C ASP A 56 -5.99 -27.61 -8.18
N LYS A 57 -5.43 -28.82 -8.33
CA LYS A 57 -4.05 -29.02 -8.79
C LYS A 57 -3.82 -28.53 -10.22
N ARG A 58 -4.83 -28.55 -11.10
CA ARG A 58 -4.74 -28.08 -12.48
C ARG A 58 -4.61 -26.58 -12.50
N VAL A 59 -5.43 -25.86 -11.71
CA VAL A 59 -5.36 -24.41 -11.56
C VAL A 59 -4.00 -23.98 -10.99
N LEU A 60 -3.52 -24.69 -9.96
CA LEU A 60 -2.18 -24.44 -9.39
C LEU A 60 -1.07 -24.67 -10.43
N GLY A 61 -1.21 -25.70 -11.26
CA GLY A 61 -0.30 -25.97 -12.39
C GLY A 61 -0.28 -24.83 -13.41
N TRP A 62 -1.44 -24.30 -13.78
CA TRP A 62 -1.53 -23.15 -14.70
C TRP A 62 -0.93 -21.88 -14.12
N VAL A 63 -1.18 -21.57 -12.86
CA VAL A 63 -0.56 -20.41 -12.20
C VAL A 63 0.97 -20.57 -12.17
N THR A 64 1.45 -21.77 -11.85
CA THR A 64 2.90 -22.04 -11.84
C THR A 64 3.50 -21.91 -13.25
N ALA A 65 2.83 -22.43 -14.29
CA ALA A 65 3.26 -22.29 -15.67
C ALA A 65 3.29 -20.81 -16.11
N PHE A 66 2.28 -20.03 -15.72
CA PHE A 66 2.23 -18.58 -15.97
C PHE A 66 3.40 -17.85 -15.32
N LEU A 67 3.72 -18.15 -14.06
CA LEU A 67 4.85 -17.54 -13.36
C LEU A 67 6.21 -17.89 -14.01
N ARG A 68 6.37 -19.11 -14.51
CA ARG A 68 7.59 -19.59 -15.17
C ARG A 68 7.71 -19.18 -16.62
N ALA A 69 6.61 -18.79 -17.27
CA ALA A 69 6.59 -18.48 -18.70
C ALA A 69 7.54 -17.31 -19.09
N GLY A 70 8.02 -16.55 -18.08
CA GLY A 70 9.01 -15.51 -18.27
C GLY A 70 8.51 -14.32 -19.09
N ILE A 71 9.42 -13.42 -19.41
CA ILE A 71 9.21 -12.27 -20.29
C ILE A 71 9.83 -12.62 -21.63
N LEU A 72 9.04 -12.54 -22.70
CA LEU A 72 9.59 -12.50 -24.07
C LEU A 72 10.38 -11.19 -24.20
N THR A 73 11.70 -11.29 -24.22
CA THR A 73 12.55 -10.14 -24.56
C THR A 73 12.39 -9.78 -26.03
N GLU A 74 12.62 -8.53 -26.38
CA GLU A 74 12.61 -8.07 -27.79
C GLU A 74 13.53 -8.90 -28.72
N THR A 75 14.49 -9.61 -28.15
CA THR A 75 15.41 -10.53 -28.84
C THR A 75 14.86 -11.96 -28.98
N GLY A 76 13.60 -12.24 -28.54
CA GLY A 76 12.97 -13.56 -28.69
C GLY A 76 13.50 -14.65 -27.74
N LEU A 77 14.38 -14.30 -26.80
CA LEU A 77 14.88 -15.23 -25.79
C LEU A 77 13.87 -15.32 -24.63
N ASN A 78 13.30 -16.51 -24.44
CA ASN A 78 12.46 -16.83 -23.31
C ASN A 78 13.36 -17.05 -22.07
N ARG A 79 13.37 -16.11 -21.13
CA ARG A 79 14.10 -16.24 -19.88
C ARG A 79 13.15 -16.76 -18.82
N GLU A 80 13.29 -18.02 -18.41
CA GLU A 80 12.57 -18.53 -17.24
C GLU A 80 12.89 -17.64 -16.03
N THR A 81 11.86 -17.08 -15.43
CA THR A 81 12.02 -16.26 -14.23
C THR A 81 11.79 -17.11 -12.98
N ILE A 82 12.73 -17.02 -12.04
CA ILE A 82 12.63 -17.67 -10.72
C ILE A 82 11.82 -16.79 -9.76
N THR A 83 11.75 -15.49 -10.05
CA THR A 83 11.03 -14.48 -9.27
C THR A 83 10.18 -13.62 -10.18
N GLY A 84 9.19 -12.97 -9.59
CA GLY A 84 8.36 -11.98 -10.26
C GLY A 84 7.15 -12.54 -10.99
N THR A 85 6.36 -11.61 -11.51
CA THR A 85 5.20 -11.89 -12.36
C THR A 85 5.39 -11.17 -13.69
N PRO A 86 5.03 -11.79 -14.84
CA PRO A 86 5.20 -11.16 -16.15
C PRO A 86 4.53 -9.78 -16.19
N GLN A 87 5.31 -8.72 -16.48
CA GLN A 87 4.76 -7.36 -16.60
C GLN A 87 3.78 -7.31 -17.78
N GLY A 88 2.60 -6.74 -17.55
CA GLY A 88 1.52 -6.73 -18.56
C GLY A 88 0.69 -8.02 -18.63
N GLY A 89 1.03 -9.05 -17.88
CA GLY A 89 0.24 -10.29 -17.81
C GLY A 89 -1.13 -10.08 -17.14
N ILE A 90 -2.17 -10.71 -17.67
CA ILE A 90 -3.56 -10.57 -17.18
C ILE A 90 -3.70 -10.99 -15.70
N LEU A 91 -2.92 -11.98 -15.26
CA LEU A 91 -2.96 -12.49 -13.87
C LEU A 91 -2.03 -11.71 -12.92
N SER A 92 -1.06 -10.96 -13.43
CA SER A 92 -0.04 -10.30 -12.60
C SER A 92 -0.62 -9.38 -11.53
N PRO A 93 -1.64 -8.53 -11.80
CA PRO A 93 -2.25 -7.69 -10.76
C PRO A 93 -2.93 -8.50 -9.65
N LEU A 94 -3.55 -9.64 -9.99
CA LEU A 94 -4.16 -10.53 -9.01
C LEU A 94 -3.09 -11.20 -8.14
N LEU A 95 -2.04 -11.72 -8.76
CA LEU A 95 -0.95 -12.40 -8.05
C LEU A 95 -0.17 -11.45 -7.16
N ALA A 96 0.11 -10.23 -7.61
CA ALA A 96 0.70 -9.18 -6.79
C ALA A 96 -0.19 -8.82 -5.59
N ASN A 97 -1.51 -8.70 -5.79
CA ASN A 97 -2.42 -8.47 -4.67
C ASN A 97 -2.45 -9.64 -3.66
N ILE A 98 -2.31 -10.89 -4.13
CA ILE A 98 -2.20 -12.07 -3.25
C ILE A 98 -0.88 -12.01 -2.46
N ALA A 99 0.23 -11.67 -3.11
CA ALA A 99 1.52 -11.49 -2.45
C ALA A 99 1.43 -10.42 -1.36
N LEU A 100 0.98 -9.22 -1.73
CA LEU A 100 0.89 -8.07 -0.84
C LEU A 100 -0.20 -8.17 0.24
N SER A 101 -1.09 -9.19 0.18
CA SER A 101 -2.07 -9.40 1.24
C SER A 101 -1.43 -9.74 2.60
N VAL A 102 -0.11 -10.01 2.67
CA VAL A 102 0.65 -10.12 3.93
C VAL A 102 0.58 -8.81 4.73
N LEU A 103 0.66 -7.66 4.06
CA LEU A 103 0.50 -6.34 4.70
C LEU A 103 -0.92 -6.14 5.22
N ASP A 104 -1.93 -6.47 4.39
CA ASP A 104 -3.33 -6.34 4.80
C ASP A 104 -3.65 -7.20 6.03
N GLU A 105 -3.18 -8.44 6.04
CA GLU A 105 -3.37 -9.38 7.15
C GLU A 105 -2.67 -8.89 8.43
N HIS A 106 -1.42 -8.42 8.31
CA HIS A 106 -0.64 -7.91 9.43
C HIS A 106 -1.32 -6.71 10.11
N PHE A 107 -1.64 -5.66 9.33
CA PHE A 107 -2.28 -4.46 9.89
C PHE A 107 -3.72 -4.70 10.32
N ALA A 108 -4.45 -5.63 9.67
CA ALA A 108 -5.76 -6.03 10.14
C ALA A 108 -5.69 -6.71 11.51
N ALA A 109 -4.76 -7.65 11.71
CA ALA A 109 -4.55 -8.31 12.98
C ALA A 109 -4.19 -7.32 14.11
N LYS A 110 -3.29 -6.36 13.85
CA LYS A 110 -2.96 -5.28 14.81
C LYS A 110 -4.19 -4.43 15.14
N TRP A 111 -4.98 -4.09 14.13
CA TRP A 111 -6.20 -3.29 14.33
C TRP A 111 -7.25 -4.02 15.14
N GLU A 112 -7.46 -5.32 14.87
CA GLU A 112 -8.42 -6.17 15.58
C GLU A 112 -7.98 -6.43 17.02
N ALA A 113 -6.68 -6.63 17.27
CA ALA A 113 -6.12 -6.82 18.60
C ALA A 113 -6.38 -5.63 19.54
N LEU A 114 -6.51 -4.41 19.01
CA LEU A 114 -6.87 -3.21 19.78
C LEU A 114 -8.37 -3.16 20.16
N GLY A 115 -9.18 -4.10 19.67
CA GLY A 115 -10.60 -4.21 19.97
C GLY A 115 -11.48 -3.15 19.28
N PRO A 116 -12.68 -2.87 19.81
CA PRO A 116 -13.62 -1.92 19.25
C PRO A 116 -13.14 -0.46 19.36
N GLU A 117 -13.84 0.47 18.68
CA GLU A 117 -13.42 1.88 18.60
C GLU A 117 -13.25 2.55 19.95
N TRP A 118 -14.10 2.24 20.93
CA TRP A 118 -13.96 2.82 22.27
C TRP A 118 -12.66 2.40 22.97
N THR A 119 -12.19 1.15 22.76
CA THR A 119 -10.91 0.66 23.30
C THR A 119 -9.75 1.35 22.59
N ARG A 120 -9.81 1.47 21.26
CA ARG A 120 -8.80 2.19 20.46
C ARG A 120 -8.73 3.66 20.86
N ALA A 121 -9.88 4.31 21.08
CA ALA A 121 -9.92 5.69 21.55
C ALA A 121 -9.30 5.84 22.97
N LYS A 122 -9.55 4.88 23.87
CA LYS A 122 -8.92 4.84 25.20
C LYS A 122 -7.39 4.65 25.05
N HIS A 123 -6.96 3.74 24.20
CA HIS A 123 -5.54 3.49 23.91
C HIS A 123 -4.84 4.76 23.40
N ARG A 124 -5.43 5.48 22.42
CA ARG A 124 -4.90 6.76 21.92
C ARG A 124 -4.81 7.83 22.99
N ARG A 125 -5.84 7.96 23.85
CA ARG A 125 -5.81 8.93 24.98
C ARG A 125 -4.72 8.63 26.01
N ALA A 126 -4.32 7.37 26.12
CA ALA A 126 -3.21 6.93 26.97
C ALA A 126 -1.82 7.07 26.27
N GLY A 127 -1.77 7.71 25.09
CA GLY A 127 -0.54 7.89 24.32
C GLY A 127 -0.15 6.70 23.45
N GLY A 128 -1.01 5.69 23.33
CA GLY A 128 -0.75 4.52 22.51
C GLY A 128 -0.92 4.79 21.02
N ALA A 129 -0.03 4.23 20.20
CA ALA A 129 -0.07 4.36 18.75
C ALA A 129 -1.18 3.48 18.15
N THR A 130 -1.88 4.02 17.14
CA THR A 130 -2.81 3.26 16.31
C THR A 130 -2.51 3.50 14.83
N MET A 131 -2.57 2.44 14.03
CA MET A 131 -2.13 2.44 12.64
C MET A 131 -3.24 1.94 11.72
N LYS A 132 -3.33 2.51 10.53
CA LYS A 132 -4.25 2.07 9.50
C LYS A 132 -3.58 2.02 8.14
N LEU A 133 -3.50 0.84 7.56
CA LEU A 133 -3.03 0.64 6.19
C LEU A 133 -4.12 1.04 5.20
N VAL A 134 -3.76 1.88 4.23
CA VAL A 134 -4.54 2.17 3.02
C VAL A 134 -3.69 1.77 1.82
N ARG A 135 -4.12 0.73 1.09
CA ARG A 135 -3.38 0.17 -0.03
C ARG A 135 -4.22 0.15 -1.31
N TYR A 136 -3.62 0.61 -2.39
CA TYR A 136 -4.16 0.54 -3.74
C TYR A 136 -3.13 -0.10 -4.68
N ALA A 137 -3.30 -1.39 -4.98
CA ALA A 137 -2.30 -2.22 -5.66
C ALA A 137 -0.98 -2.32 -4.86
N ASP A 138 0.11 -1.91 -5.46
CA ASP A 138 1.46 -1.79 -4.88
C ASP A 138 1.69 -0.47 -4.15
N ASP A 139 0.93 0.57 -4.47
CA ASP A 139 0.97 1.84 -3.73
C ASP A 139 0.27 1.72 -2.38
N PHE A 140 0.93 2.12 -1.30
CA PHE A 140 0.31 2.13 0.02
C PHE A 140 0.85 3.20 0.95
N VAL A 141 0.01 3.56 1.91
CA VAL A 141 0.38 4.42 3.03
C VAL A 141 -0.10 3.79 4.33
N VAL A 142 0.63 4.01 5.41
CA VAL A 142 0.15 3.70 6.75
C VAL A 142 -0.11 5.02 7.46
N MET A 143 -1.40 5.29 7.74
CA MET A 143 -1.83 6.42 8.56
C MET A 143 -1.62 6.06 10.03
N LEU A 144 -0.97 6.93 10.79
CA LEU A 144 -0.59 6.67 12.16
C LEU A 144 -1.03 7.82 13.09
N HIS A 145 -1.69 7.44 14.18
CA HIS A 145 -1.84 8.25 15.38
C HIS A 145 -0.79 7.82 16.39
N GLY A 146 0.10 8.72 16.78
CA GLY A 146 1.24 8.43 17.67
C GLY A 146 2.33 9.46 17.48
N THR A 147 3.56 9.04 17.73
CA THR A 147 4.76 9.88 17.60
C THR A 147 5.47 9.65 16.27
N ARG A 148 6.42 10.53 15.93
CA ARG A 148 7.31 10.31 14.78
C ARG A 148 8.12 9.02 14.94
N ALA A 149 8.59 8.72 16.15
CA ALA A 149 9.33 7.50 16.41
C ALA A 149 8.50 6.22 16.11
N ASP A 150 7.19 6.24 16.41
CA ASP A 150 6.30 5.15 16.06
C ASP A 150 6.15 5.00 14.53
N ALA A 151 6.18 6.12 13.79
CA ALA A 151 6.13 6.11 12.33
C ALA A 151 7.46 5.65 11.71
N ASP A 152 8.60 6.06 12.26
CA ASP A 152 9.93 5.64 11.82
C ASP A 152 10.12 4.11 12.05
N ALA A 153 9.58 3.55 13.14
CA ALA A 153 9.61 2.11 13.43
C ALA A 153 8.85 1.25 12.40
N LEU A 154 7.94 1.85 11.62
CA LEU A 154 7.24 1.13 10.55
C LEU A 154 8.17 0.67 9.43
N TRP A 155 9.34 1.28 9.29
CA TRP A 155 10.33 0.85 8.31
C TRP A 155 10.73 -0.61 8.51
N ASP A 156 11.17 -0.92 9.72
CA ASP A 156 11.61 -2.28 10.06
C ASP A 156 10.43 -3.26 10.12
N GLU A 157 9.29 -2.82 10.65
CA GLU A 157 8.08 -3.62 10.76
C GLU A 157 7.56 -4.05 9.38
N VAL A 158 7.37 -3.10 8.47
CA VAL A 158 6.89 -3.36 7.11
C VAL A 158 7.92 -4.17 6.33
N GLY A 159 9.20 -3.87 6.47
CA GLY A 159 10.29 -4.63 5.89
C GLY A 159 10.25 -6.11 6.30
N ALA A 160 10.08 -6.38 7.59
CA ALA A 160 9.97 -7.74 8.11
C ALA A 160 8.74 -8.50 7.58
N VAL A 161 7.61 -7.80 7.35
CA VAL A 161 6.39 -8.40 6.79
C VAL A 161 6.55 -8.71 5.30
N LEU A 162 7.29 -7.89 4.56
CA LEU A 162 7.53 -8.07 3.12
C LEU A 162 8.62 -9.09 2.79
N ALA A 163 9.63 -9.22 3.65
CA ALA A 163 10.81 -10.07 3.42
C ALA A 163 10.48 -11.54 3.06
N PRO A 164 9.51 -12.22 3.71
CA PRO A 164 9.14 -13.59 3.35
C PRO A 164 8.56 -13.74 1.93
N MET A 165 8.11 -12.62 1.33
CA MET A 165 7.63 -12.59 -0.05
C MET A 165 8.73 -12.23 -1.07
N GLY A 166 9.98 -12.05 -0.61
CA GLY A 166 11.10 -11.58 -1.44
C GLY A 166 11.07 -10.08 -1.73
N LEU A 167 10.18 -9.34 -1.09
CA LEU A 167 9.95 -7.93 -1.37
C LEU A 167 10.70 -7.02 -0.40
N ARG A 168 11.07 -5.83 -0.87
CA ARG A 168 11.82 -4.83 -0.12
C ARG A 168 11.25 -3.43 -0.33
N LEU A 169 11.34 -2.59 0.70
CA LEU A 169 11.01 -1.17 0.58
C LEU A 169 12.08 -0.42 -0.23
N SER A 170 11.65 0.54 -1.02
CA SER A 170 12.53 1.47 -1.72
C SER A 170 13.04 2.53 -0.75
N VAL A 171 14.36 2.57 -0.52
CA VAL A 171 15.00 3.54 0.37
C VAL A 171 14.79 4.97 -0.12
N GLU A 172 14.81 5.18 -1.44
CA GLU A 172 14.71 6.51 -2.03
C GLU A 172 13.29 7.08 -2.02
N LYS A 173 12.28 6.21 -2.06
CA LYS A 173 10.89 6.61 -2.23
C LYS A 173 10.04 6.46 -0.95
N THR A 174 10.51 5.67 0.02
CA THR A 174 9.81 5.49 1.29
C THR A 174 10.18 6.62 2.24
N LYS A 175 9.18 7.25 2.84
CA LYS A 175 9.37 8.38 3.75
C LYS A 175 8.29 8.47 4.81
N VAL A 176 8.64 9.10 5.93
CA VAL A 176 7.72 9.51 6.98
C VAL A 176 7.49 11.01 6.86
N CYS A 177 6.24 11.44 6.83
CA CYS A 177 5.88 12.84 6.81
C CYS A 177 4.71 13.14 7.77
N HIS A 178 4.64 14.38 8.23
CA HIS A 178 3.49 14.86 8.97
C HIS A 178 2.41 15.36 8.00
N ILE A 179 1.14 15.17 8.34
CA ILE A 179 0.01 15.57 7.48
C ILE A 179 -0.01 17.07 7.15
N ASP A 180 0.63 17.91 7.97
CA ASP A 180 0.75 19.36 7.72
C ASP A 180 1.73 19.66 6.58
N GLU A 181 2.77 18.83 6.40
CA GLU A 181 3.69 18.91 5.26
C GLU A 181 2.97 18.44 3.98
N GLY A 182 2.04 17.49 4.16
CA GLY A 182 1.28 16.86 3.11
C GLY A 182 2.10 15.85 2.30
N PHE A 183 1.40 15.00 1.57
CA PHE A 183 1.99 13.98 0.71
C PHE A 183 1.15 13.76 -0.54
N ASP A 184 1.74 13.13 -1.55
CA ASP A 184 1.09 12.82 -2.82
C ASP A 184 0.75 11.32 -2.86
N PHE A 185 -0.50 10.98 -3.13
CA PHE A 185 -0.95 9.60 -3.25
C PHE A 185 -1.95 9.46 -4.40
N LEU A 186 -1.73 8.50 -5.30
CA LEU A 186 -2.58 8.22 -6.48
C LEU A 186 -2.94 9.47 -7.28
N GLY A 187 -1.97 10.39 -7.45
CA GLY A 187 -2.17 11.62 -8.20
C GLY A 187 -2.86 12.75 -7.44
N TRP A 188 -3.11 12.58 -6.15
CA TRP A 188 -3.70 13.60 -5.28
C TRP A 188 -2.71 14.06 -4.23
N ARG A 189 -2.74 15.37 -3.93
CA ARG A 189 -2.06 15.97 -2.77
C ARG A 189 -3.01 16.01 -1.60
N ILE A 190 -2.58 15.46 -0.46
CA ILE A 190 -3.36 15.46 0.78
C ILE A 190 -2.56 16.23 1.83
N GLN A 191 -3.18 17.24 2.43
CA GLN A 191 -2.50 18.13 3.38
C GLN A 191 -3.49 18.70 4.39
N CYS A 192 -3.10 18.76 5.66
CA CYS A 192 -3.83 19.49 6.68
C CYS A 192 -3.34 20.94 6.73
N ARG A 193 -4.28 21.89 6.71
CA ARG A 193 -3.98 23.33 6.80
C ARG A 193 -4.96 24.02 7.75
N THR A 194 -4.51 25.14 8.32
CA THR A 194 -5.42 26.02 9.07
C THR A 194 -6.45 26.63 8.12
N TRP A 195 -7.72 26.54 8.49
CA TRP A 195 -8.79 27.09 7.69
C TRP A 195 -8.74 28.63 7.69
N ARG A 196 -8.62 29.24 6.51
CA ARG A 196 -8.50 30.72 6.36
C ARG A 196 -9.67 31.52 6.98
N GLY A 197 -10.87 30.92 7.08
CA GLY A 197 -12.06 31.61 7.62
C GLY A 197 -12.24 31.47 9.14
N ARG A 198 -11.45 30.66 9.85
CA ARG A 198 -11.57 30.43 11.29
C ARG A 198 -10.19 30.10 11.88
N PRO A 199 -9.51 31.08 12.49
CA PRO A 199 -8.23 30.85 13.17
C PRO A 199 -8.36 29.70 14.22
N GLY A 200 -7.39 28.77 14.20
CA GLY A 200 -7.39 27.60 15.10
C GLY A 200 -8.16 26.36 14.60
N LYS A 201 -8.98 26.47 13.56
CA LYS A 201 -9.57 25.28 12.92
C LYS A 201 -8.61 24.74 11.84
N ARG A 202 -8.28 23.47 11.97
CA ARG A 202 -7.53 22.72 10.94
C ARG A 202 -8.50 21.93 10.06
N ALA A 203 -8.20 21.82 8.78
CA ALA A 203 -8.97 21.02 7.83
C ALA A 203 -8.01 20.28 6.90
N VAL A 204 -8.38 19.05 6.55
CA VAL A 204 -7.66 18.25 5.56
C VAL A 204 -8.18 18.60 4.18
N TYR A 205 -7.28 18.96 3.31
CA TYR A 205 -7.56 19.28 1.91
C TYR A 205 -7.02 18.17 1.01
N THR A 206 -7.80 17.82 0.00
CA THR A 206 -7.40 16.90 -1.07
C THR A 206 -7.56 17.62 -2.41
N TYR A 207 -6.50 17.71 -3.20
CA TYR A 207 -6.52 18.35 -4.50
C TYR A 207 -5.52 17.64 -5.44
N PRO A 208 -5.65 17.79 -6.77
CA PRO A 208 -4.75 17.13 -7.70
C PRO A 208 -3.28 17.50 -7.42
N SER A 209 -2.39 16.51 -7.45
CA SER A 209 -0.97 16.75 -7.25
C SER A 209 -0.38 17.62 -8.38
N LYS A 210 0.72 18.32 -8.09
CA LYS A 210 1.42 19.14 -9.10
C LYS A 210 1.79 18.32 -10.35
N LYS A 211 2.22 17.07 -10.17
CA LYS A 211 2.56 16.14 -11.24
C LYS A 211 1.33 15.83 -12.12
N SER A 212 0.17 15.57 -11.50
CA SER A 212 -1.08 15.32 -12.22
C SER A 212 -1.56 16.55 -13.00
N LEU A 213 -1.48 17.74 -12.41
CA LEU A 213 -1.82 18.99 -13.09
C LEU A 213 -0.92 19.23 -14.31
N LEU A 214 0.41 19.08 -14.16
CA LEU A 214 1.36 19.25 -15.27
C LEU A 214 1.14 18.22 -16.39
N SER A 215 0.73 16.99 -16.07
CA SER A 215 0.44 15.97 -17.09
C SER A 215 -0.77 16.31 -17.96
N VAL A 216 -1.71 17.08 -17.45
CA VAL A 216 -2.87 17.57 -18.21
C VAL A 216 -2.50 18.80 -19.03
N THR A 217 -1.81 19.78 -18.45
CA THR A 217 -1.43 21.02 -19.14
C THR A 217 -0.34 20.81 -20.20
N GLY A 218 0.53 19.82 -20.04
CA GLY A 218 1.55 19.47 -21.03
C GLY A 218 1.04 18.67 -22.23
N LYS A 219 -0.25 18.35 -22.30
CA LYS A 219 -0.91 17.67 -23.42
C LYS A 219 -1.73 18.62 -24.31
N VAL A 220 -1.70 19.90 -24.02
CA VAL A 220 -2.31 21.02 -24.81
C VAL A 220 -1.17 21.76 -25.58
#